data_a90270d3ab4457287257b223aad636c4
#
_entry.id   a90270d3ab4457287257b223aad636c4
#
_cell.length_a   1.000
_cell.length_b   1.000
_cell.length_c   1.000
_cell.angle_alpha   90.00
_cell.angle_beta   90.00
_cell.angle_gamma   90.00
#
_symmetry.space_group_name_H-M   'P 1'
#
loop_
_entity.id
_entity.type
_entity.pdbx_description
1 polymer ?
#
loop_
_entity_poly.entity_id
_entity_poly.type
_entity_poly.pdbx_seq_one_letter_code
_entity_poly.pdbx_strand_id
1 'polypeptide(L)'
;MSADNGFNDQPEPAAPAEEKKSGLLHWAERVLEEADKASEDMAIDPVHDLRVAIRRCRSLADGFLSIDPDPAWRQMKKLGKGLFGNLGDLRDIQVMMEWIEKLSAEDDPLRAILLASLRQKEATLKLAAKEAVLNFDRERWLTLNRKLTERATRVQLEGPVFQYLALERWQHAFELHRKALRNRSAVAYHQLRIGIKRFRYTVENFLPERHKKWSRDLRDLQDALGEVHDFDVLWAMVKSHPEVGAEERSLWQRTIAKERQKRIAVYRKKMVCRESLWQKWRAELPAGDALAQASLEKMRTWAEFHDPDSKHVELVTRLALEIFDGLVREGLLPDSEQARRILEAAAVMHDVGRDKDGGHRKRGYRRIRNLEPPVGWTEEYLQGVAIVAQYHRGVLPPSNHPIFAGLTAQRRAELMPLAAVLRLANALDDAHDQRIASVVVERRDKVLTIFARGLTSSVSPFGEQLARARYLLETCIKTPIAFKPFLPRHRLPAKDTSPTE
;
A
#
# COMPACT_ATOMS: atom_id res chain seq x y z
N MET A 1 48.44 7.46 38.28
CA MET A 1 47.93 8.71 37.72
C MET A 1 47.15 8.36 36.50
N SER A 2 45.87 8.35 36.61
CA SER A 2 44.90 7.95 35.58
C SER A 2 44.69 9.14 34.67
N ALA A 3 44.77 8.90 33.36
CA ALA A 3 44.30 9.85 32.37
C ALA A 3 42.98 9.30 31.75
N ASP A 4 41.93 9.94 32.17
CA ASP A 4 40.55 9.74 31.76
C ASP A 4 40.37 10.47 30.42
N ASN A 5 40.24 9.70 29.30
CA ASN A 5 39.86 10.24 28.01
C ASN A 5 38.35 10.14 27.85
N GLY A 6 37.66 11.15 28.36
CA GLY A 6 36.23 11.34 28.16
C GLY A 6 35.96 11.59 26.69
N PHE A 7 35.32 10.64 26.01
CA PHE A 7 34.65 10.85 24.76
C PHE A 7 33.48 11.81 24.98
N ASN A 8 33.60 13.00 24.41
CA ASN A 8 32.63 14.07 24.45
C ASN A 8 31.47 13.71 23.52
N ASP A 9 30.47 13.03 24.06
CA ASP A 9 29.21 12.73 23.41
C ASP A 9 28.30 13.97 23.52
N GLN A 10 28.55 14.97 22.68
CA GLN A 10 27.63 16.07 22.56
C GLN A 10 26.45 15.62 21.70
N PRO A 11 25.22 15.71 22.19
CA PRO A 11 24.05 15.50 21.35
C PRO A 11 24.02 16.59 20.28
N GLU A 12 23.89 16.19 19.01
CA GLU A 12 23.63 17.12 17.91
C GLU A 12 22.51 18.08 18.30
N PRO A 13 22.69 19.40 18.08
CA PRO A 13 21.66 20.37 18.41
C PRO A 13 20.40 20.02 17.62
N ALA A 14 19.28 19.88 18.33
CA ALA A 14 17.96 19.74 17.73
C ALA A 14 17.78 20.90 16.75
N ALA A 15 17.71 20.60 15.46
CA ALA A 15 17.40 21.57 14.44
C ALA A 15 16.12 22.30 14.80
N PRO A 16 16.05 23.65 14.65
CA PRO A 16 14.88 24.44 14.98
C PRO A 16 13.67 23.85 14.27
N ALA A 17 12.51 23.92 14.92
CA ALA A 17 11.24 23.46 14.40
C ALA A 17 10.80 24.31 13.19
N GLU A 18 11.49 24.14 12.07
CA GLU A 18 10.94 24.49 10.77
C GLU A 18 9.73 23.58 10.55
N GLU A 19 8.59 24.16 10.20
CA GLU A 19 7.45 23.43 9.63
C GLU A 19 8.04 22.50 8.56
N LYS A 20 8.11 21.19 8.88
CA LYS A 20 8.76 20.23 8.01
C LYS A 20 8.02 20.24 6.69
N LYS A 21 8.57 20.93 5.69
CA LYS A 21 8.16 20.74 4.30
C LYS A 21 8.29 19.25 4.02
N SER A 22 7.16 18.54 4.13
CA SER A 22 7.08 17.11 3.94
C SER A 22 6.17 16.87 2.75
N GLY A 23 6.50 15.90 1.92
CA GLY A 23 5.68 15.57 0.76
C GLY A 23 6.51 15.28 -0.47
N LEU A 24 5.85 14.79 -1.50
CA LEU A 24 6.52 14.34 -2.72
C LEU A 24 7.26 15.50 -3.43
N LEU A 25 6.61 16.68 -3.54
CA LEU A 25 7.20 17.82 -4.25
C LEU A 25 8.47 18.31 -3.56
N HIS A 26 8.43 18.43 -2.23
CA HIS A 26 9.63 18.81 -1.46
C HIS A 26 10.83 17.89 -1.74
N TRP A 27 10.60 16.56 -1.67
CA TRP A 27 11.67 15.62 -1.96
C TRP A 27 12.11 15.63 -3.42
N ALA A 28 11.18 15.91 -4.35
CA ALA A 28 11.52 16.03 -5.76
C ALA A 28 12.39 17.25 -6.06
N GLU A 29 12.13 18.39 -5.43
CA GLU A 29 12.95 19.60 -5.50
C GLU A 29 14.31 19.35 -4.84
N ARG A 30 14.33 18.70 -3.67
CA ARG A 30 15.57 18.33 -2.98
C ARG A 30 16.46 17.41 -3.83
N VAL A 31 15.89 16.53 -4.67
CA VAL A 31 16.69 15.75 -5.64
C VAL A 31 17.48 16.64 -6.57
N LEU A 32 16.91 17.73 -7.07
CA LEU A 32 17.59 18.65 -7.98
C LEU A 32 18.65 19.50 -7.26
N GLU A 33 18.33 20.00 -6.07
CA GLU A 33 19.29 20.76 -5.25
C GLU A 33 20.54 19.93 -4.92
N GLU A 34 20.33 18.68 -4.46
CA GLU A 34 21.44 17.80 -4.13
C GLU A 34 22.17 17.26 -5.37
N ALA A 35 21.47 17.15 -6.52
CA ALA A 35 22.14 16.84 -7.79
C ALA A 35 23.11 17.94 -8.22
N ASP A 36 22.74 19.21 -8.03
CA ASP A 36 23.63 20.35 -8.33
C ASP A 36 24.88 20.30 -7.45
N LYS A 37 24.74 20.14 -6.14
CA LYS A 37 25.87 20.01 -5.21
C LYS A 37 26.76 18.80 -5.54
N ALA A 38 26.14 17.63 -5.79
CA ALA A 38 26.89 16.42 -6.10
C ALA A 38 27.64 16.54 -7.45
N SER A 39 27.13 17.32 -8.40
CA SER A 39 27.77 17.50 -9.71
C SER A 39 29.15 18.17 -9.66
N GLU A 40 29.46 18.93 -8.62
CA GLU A 40 30.72 19.66 -8.48
C GLU A 40 31.90 18.70 -8.34
N ASP A 41 31.92 17.86 -7.30
CA ASP A 41 33.07 17.01 -6.97
C ASP A 41 32.73 15.54 -6.64
N MET A 42 31.47 15.17 -6.65
CA MET A 42 30.98 13.84 -6.19
C MET A 42 31.44 13.52 -4.76
N ALA A 43 31.44 14.52 -3.87
CA ALA A 43 31.78 14.33 -2.46
C ALA A 43 30.77 13.40 -1.75
N ILE A 44 31.21 12.81 -0.64
CA ILE A 44 30.45 11.78 0.09
C ILE A 44 29.10 12.30 0.55
N ASP A 45 29.05 13.50 1.15
CA ASP A 45 27.82 14.03 1.75
C ASP A 45 26.77 14.44 0.71
N PRO A 46 27.07 15.23 -0.35
CA PRO A 46 26.11 15.51 -1.41
C PRO A 46 25.60 14.26 -2.12
N VAL A 47 26.46 13.29 -2.39
CA VAL A 47 26.07 11.99 -2.97
C VAL A 47 25.13 11.24 -2.01
N HIS A 48 25.41 11.26 -0.71
CA HIS A 48 24.53 10.65 0.30
C HIS A 48 23.15 11.32 0.32
N ASP A 49 23.10 12.65 0.37
CA ASP A 49 21.85 13.43 0.48
C ASP A 49 21.00 13.29 -0.79
N LEU A 50 21.62 13.31 -1.96
CA LEU A 50 20.94 13.03 -3.23
C LEU A 50 20.31 11.64 -3.23
N ARG A 51 21.03 10.63 -2.76
CA ARG A 51 20.48 9.27 -2.62
C ARG A 51 19.32 9.21 -1.64
N VAL A 52 19.40 9.96 -0.52
CA VAL A 52 18.29 10.06 0.44
C VAL A 52 17.06 10.66 -0.24
N ALA A 53 17.18 11.78 -0.94
CA ALA A 53 16.08 12.45 -1.60
C ALA A 53 15.41 11.57 -2.68
N ILE A 54 16.19 10.93 -3.55
CA ILE A 54 15.67 9.99 -4.57
C ILE A 54 14.96 8.80 -3.89
N ARG A 55 15.53 8.26 -2.84
CA ARG A 55 14.94 7.14 -2.08
C ARG A 55 13.61 7.53 -1.47
N ARG A 56 13.46 8.75 -0.96
CA ARG A 56 12.19 9.30 -0.46
C ARG A 56 11.13 9.34 -1.54
N CYS A 57 11.41 9.93 -2.69
CA CYS A 57 10.47 9.95 -3.82
C CYS A 57 10.06 8.54 -4.25
N ARG A 58 11.02 7.63 -4.36
CA ARG A 58 10.76 6.23 -4.77
C ARG A 58 9.93 5.46 -3.76
N SER A 59 10.15 5.67 -2.47
CA SER A 59 9.38 5.01 -1.42
C SER A 59 7.95 5.56 -1.30
N LEU A 60 7.74 6.86 -1.54
CA LEU A 60 6.41 7.45 -1.68
C LEU A 60 5.67 6.80 -2.87
N ALA A 61 6.32 6.70 -4.03
CA ALA A 61 5.72 6.03 -5.18
C ALA A 61 5.40 4.55 -4.93
N ASP A 62 6.22 3.83 -4.15
CA ASP A 62 5.93 2.44 -3.78
C ASP A 62 4.65 2.30 -2.94
N GLY A 63 4.34 3.28 -2.11
CA GLY A 63 3.08 3.34 -1.36
C GLY A 63 1.89 3.58 -2.27
N PHE A 64 1.97 4.61 -3.12
CA PHE A 64 0.86 4.98 -4.00
C PHE A 64 0.57 3.97 -5.11
N LEU A 65 1.56 3.23 -5.61
CA LEU A 65 1.37 2.21 -6.65
C LEU A 65 0.36 1.11 -6.28
N SER A 66 0.08 0.91 -5.00
CA SER A 66 -0.91 -0.08 -4.52
C SER A 66 -2.35 0.46 -4.49
N ILE A 67 -2.53 1.78 -4.63
CA ILE A 67 -3.84 2.45 -4.52
C ILE A 67 -4.17 3.33 -5.73
N ASP A 68 -3.17 3.87 -6.41
CA ASP A 68 -3.34 4.74 -7.57
C ASP A 68 -2.79 4.08 -8.84
N PRO A 69 -3.64 3.79 -9.86
CA PRO A 69 -3.24 3.13 -11.09
C PRO A 69 -2.47 4.01 -12.07
N ASP A 70 -2.30 5.32 -11.80
CA ASP A 70 -1.65 6.24 -12.73
C ASP A 70 -0.23 5.77 -13.09
N PRO A 71 0.08 5.59 -14.39
CA PRO A 71 1.38 5.12 -14.83
C PRO A 71 2.54 6.09 -14.49
N ALA A 72 2.25 7.34 -14.17
CA ALA A 72 3.26 8.34 -13.80
C ALA A 72 4.07 7.91 -12.56
N TRP A 73 3.48 7.17 -11.60
CA TRP A 73 4.20 6.59 -10.48
C TRP A 73 5.33 5.65 -10.90
N ARG A 74 5.05 4.76 -11.87
CA ARG A 74 6.07 3.85 -12.42
C ARG A 74 7.11 4.61 -13.23
N GLN A 75 6.69 5.63 -13.99
CA GLN A 75 7.58 6.46 -14.80
C GLN A 75 8.56 7.23 -13.90
N MET A 76 8.08 7.88 -12.84
CA MET A 76 8.94 8.56 -11.86
C MET A 76 9.94 7.60 -11.21
N LYS A 77 9.49 6.42 -10.77
CA LYS A 77 10.40 5.39 -10.22
C LYS A 77 11.46 4.95 -11.22
N LYS A 78 11.09 4.78 -12.49
CA LYS A 78 12.01 4.38 -13.57
C LYS A 78 13.04 5.48 -13.84
N LEU A 79 12.60 6.73 -13.91
CA LEU A 79 13.47 7.89 -14.13
C LEU A 79 14.52 8.03 -13.01
N GLY A 80 14.09 7.94 -11.75
CA GLY A 80 15.01 7.97 -10.62
C GLY A 80 15.85 6.69 -10.41
N LYS A 81 15.56 5.58 -11.12
CA LYS A 81 16.29 4.31 -10.92
C LYS A 81 17.71 4.37 -11.45
N GLY A 82 17.92 4.93 -12.63
CA GLY A 82 19.24 5.04 -13.26
C GLY A 82 20.21 5.86 -12.39
N LEU A 83 19.81 7.06 -12.04
CA LEU A 83 20.58 7.93 -11.14
C LEU A 83 20.85 7.24 -9.78
N PHE A 84 19.84 6.67 -9.15
CA PHE A 84 19.98 5.98 -7.87
C PHE A 84 20.93 4.77 -7.93
N GLY A 85 20.99 4.06 -9.07
CA GLY A 85 21.89 2.92 -9.26
C GLY A 85 23.35 3.36 -9.29
N ASN A 86 23.71 4.30 -10.18
CA ASN A 86 25.09 4.79 -10.30
C ASN A 86 25.63 5.40 -8.99
N LEU A 87 24.80 6.19 -8.30
CA LEU A 87 25.14 6.69 -6.97
C LEU A 87 25.24 5.57 -5.93
N GLY A 88 24.50 4.45 -6.15
CA GLY A 88 24.54 3.27 -5.31
C GLY A 88 25.87 2.59 -5.34
N ASP A 89 26.31 2.28 -6.53
CA ASP A 89 27.57 1.57 -6.76
C ASP A 89 28.76 2.35 -6.18
N LEU A 90 28.76 3.69 -6.34
CA LEU A 90 29.76 4.57 -5.74
C LEU A 90 29.73 4.50 -4.20
N ARG A 91 28.53 4.64 -3.58
CA ARG A 91 28.43 4.61 -2.11
C ARG A 91 28.79 3.23 -1.54
N ASP A 92 28.44 2.14 -2.22
CA ASP A 92 28.75 0.80 -1.77
C ASP A 92 30.30 0.58 -1.71
N ILE A 93 31.05 1.12 -2.67
CA ILE A 93 32.54 1.10 -2.64
C ILE A 93 33.07 1.93 -1.46
N GLN A 94 32.55 3.11 -1.22
CA GLN A 94 32.97 3.95 -0.10
C GLN A 94 32.72 3.29 1.25
N VAL A 95 31.54 2.65 1.43
CA VAL A 95 31.23 1.88 2.63
C VAL A 95 32.19 0.69 2.79
N MET A 96 32.57 0.02 1.71
CA MET A 96 33.55 -1.07 1.78
C MET A 96 34.94 -0.57 2.21
N MET A 97 35.37 0.60 1.74
CA MET A 97 36.65 1.20 2.20
C MET A 97 36.58 1.53 3.70
N GLU A 98 35.49 2.13 4.17
CA GLU A 98 35.29 2.41 5.60
C GLU A 98 35.35 1.12 6.46
N TRP A 99 34.74 0.01 6.00
CA TRP A 99 34.81 -1.27 6.71
C TRP A 99 36.20 -1.90 6.70
N ILE A 100 36.95 -1.82 5.61
CA ILE A 100 38.31 -2.32 5.55
C ILE A 100 39.18 -1.57 6.57
N GLU A 101 39.07 -0.24 6.61
CA GLU A 101 39.80 0.60 7.55
C GLU A 101 39.47 0.31 9.01
N LYS A 102 38.21 0.01 9.32
CA LYS A 102 37.74 -0.35 10.68
C LYS A 102 38.16 -1.75 11.14
N LEU A 103 38.31 -2.71 10.20
CA LEU A 103 38.50 -4.11 10.54
C LEU A 103 39.96 -4.56 10.50
N SER A 104 40.84 -3.77 9.88
CA SER A 104 42.24 -4.07 9.71
C SER A 104 43.14 -3.10 10.46
N ALA A 105 44.30 -3.55 10.90
CA ALA A 105 45.36 -2.71 11.42
C ALA A 105 46.00 -1.88 10.26
N GLU A 106 46.67 -0.80 10.58
CA GLU A 106 47.31 0.08 9.58
C GLU A 106 48.44 -0.63 8.79
N ASP A 107 49.10 -1.55 9.44
CA ASP A 107 50.21 -2.35 8.90
C ASP A 107 49.77 -3.67 8.22
N ASP A 108 48.46 -3.92 8.12
CA ASP A 108 47.93 -5.09 7.42
C ASP A 108 48.23 -5.00 5.91
N PRO A 109 49.04 -5.87 5.31
CA PRO A 109 49.35 -5.81 3.89
C PRO A 109 48.14 -5.92 2.99
N LEU A 110 47.14 -6.67 3.41
CA LEU A 110 45.91 -6.86 2.66
C LEU A 110 45.05 -5.61 2.64
N ARG A 111 45.07 -4.79 3.69
CA ARG A 111 44.39 -3.48 3.73
C ARG A 111 44.86 -2.62 2.56
N ALA A 112 46.15 -2.48 2.34
CA ALA A 112 46.71 -1.66 1.28
C ALA A 112 46.24 -2.13 -0.12
N ILE A 113 46.29 -3.47 -0.35
CA ILE A 113 45.87 -4.09 -1.61
C ILE A 113 44.37 -3.82 -1.88
N LEU A 114 43.53 -4.12 -0.88
CA LEU A 114 42.08 -3.96 -1.03
C LEU A 114 41.71 -2.48 -1.23
N LEU A 115 42.26 -1.55 -0.45
CA LEU A 115 41.99 -0.11 -0.60
C LEU A 115 42.48 0.42 -1.95
N ALA A 116 43.64 0.00 -2.46
CA ALA A 116 44.13 0.39 -3.78
C ALA A 116 43.16 -0.04 -4.89
N SER A 117 42.70 -1.30 -4.86
CA SER A 117 41.69 -1.81 -5.80
C SER A 117 40.38 -1.05 -5.74
N LEU A 118 39.90 -0.70 -4.53
CA LEU A 118 38.65 0.04 -4.37
C LEU A 118 38.76 1.50 -4.80
N ARG A 119 39.89 2.18 -4.52
CA ARG A 119 40.15 3.55 -4.98
C ARG A 119 40.15 3.67 -6.51
N GLN A 120 40.72 2.68 -7.20
CA GLN A 120 40.67 2.63 -8.66
C GLN A 120 39.22 2.50 -9.17
N LYS A 121 38.41 1.63 -8.55
CA LYS A 121 36.99 1.47 -8.86
C LYS A 121 36.19 2.76 -8.54
N GLU A 122 36.45 3.37 -7.39
CA GLU A 122 35.81 4.62 -6.98
C GLU A 122 35.99 5.73 -8.03
N ALA A 123 37.21 5.89 -8.55
CA ALA A 123 37.47 6.91 -9.60
C ALA A 123 36.60 6.69 -10.84
N THR A 124 36.46 5.44 -11.29
CA THR A 124 35.60 5.10 -12.43
C THR A 124 34.13 5.34 -12.13
N LEU A 125 33.67 4.97 -10.92
CA LEU A 125 32.26 5.12 -10.50
C LEU A 125 31.90 6.59 -10.27
N LYS A 126 32.83 7.43 -9.82
CA LYS A 126 32.62 8.89 -9.74
C LYS A 126 32.34 9.50 -11.10
N LEU A 127 33.06 9.08 -12.15
CA LEU A 127 32.79 9.55 -13.51
C LEU A 127 31.41 9.12 -13.99
N ALA A 128 31.04 7.84 -13.82
CA ALA A 128 29.74 7.33 -14.20
C ALA A 128 28.60 7.99 -13.41
N ALA A 129 28.79 8.23 -12.11
CA ALA A 129 27.81 8.93 -11.29
C ALA A 129 27.63 10.40 -11.72
N LYS A 130 28.73 11.10 -12.04
CA LYS A 130 28.70 12.47 -12.56
C LYS A 130 27.96 12.55 -13.90
N GLU A 131 28.26 11.64 -14.81
CA GLU A 131 27.56 11.54 -16.09
C GLU A 131 26.04 11.27 -15.88
N ALA A 132 25.68 10.39 -14.97
CA ALA A 132 24.27 10.11 -14.65
C ALA A 132 23.53 11.32 -14.05
N VAL A 133 24.21 12.16 -13.27
CA VAL A 133 23.65 13.43 -12.74
C VAL A 133 23.46 14.44 -13.85
N LEU A 134 24.45 14.62 -14.73
CA LEU A 134 24.38 15.57 -15.85
C LEU A 134 23.31 15.21 -16.88
N ASN A 135 23.11 13.90 -17.13
CA ASN A 135 22.12 13.38 -18.08
C ASN A 135 20.73 13.18 -17.46
N PHE A 136 20.52 13.57 -16.21
CA PHE A 136 19.24 13.40 -15.55
C PHE A 136 18.19 14.36 -16.12
N ASP A 137 17.05 13.81 -16.58
CA ASP A 137 15.93 14.56 -17.17
C ASP A 137 15.15 15.33 -16.08
N ARG A 138 15.64 16.51 -15.74
CA ARG A 138 15.14 17.37 -14.66
C ARG A 138 13.72 17.89 -14.94
N GLU A 139 13.45 18.28 -16.18
CA GLU A 139 12.14 18.82 -16.57
C GLU A 139 11.04 17.77 -16.43
N ARG A 140 11.29 16.58 -16.99
CA ARG A 140 10.39 15.45 -16.86
C ARG A 140 10.22 15.02 -15.41
N TRP A 141 11.29 15.05 -14.61
CA TRP A 141 11.23 14.76 -13.18
C TRP A 141 10.27 15.69 -12.46
N LEU A 142 10.39 17.00 -12.62
CA LEU A 142 9.50 17.98 -11.99
C LEU A 142 8.06 17.88 -12.48
N THR A 143 7.86 17.72 -13.78
CA THR A 143 6.52 17.58 -14.38
C THR A 143 5.77 16.36 -13.81
N LEU A 144 6.44 15.20 -13.73
CA LEU A 144 5.86 14.01 -13.11
C LEU A 144 5.54 14.23 -11.63
N ASN A 145 6.47 14.84 -10.88
CA ASN A 145 6.26 15.01 -9.44
C ASN A 145 5.18 16.04 -9.10
N ARG A 146 5.01 17.11 -9.87
CA ARG A 146 3.87 18.04 -9.71
C ARG A 146 2.54 17.35 -9.91
N LYS A 147 2.39 16.63 -11.02
CA LYS A 147 1.18 15.82 -11.29
C LYS A 147 0.90 14.84 -10.16
N LEU A 148 1.91 14.12 -9.69
CA LEU A 148 1.77 13.10 -8.66
C LEU A 148 1.49 13.68 -7.27
N THR A 149 1.98 14.88 -6.99
CA THR A 149 1.69 15.59 -5.73
C THR A 149 0.20 15.92 -5.62
N GLU A 150 -0.43 16.42 -6.69
CA GLU A 150 -1.88 16.66 -6.71
C GLU A 150 -2.70 15.40 -6.46
N ARG A 151 -2.22 14.25 -6.94
CA ARG A 151 -2.87 12.97 -6.68
C ARG A 151 -2.63 12.48 -5.25
N ALA A 152 -1.44 12.68 -4.73
CA ALA A 152 -1.07 12.28 -3.38
C ALA A 152 -1.87 13.01 -2.29
N THR A 153 -2.24 14.27 -2.50
CA THR A 153 -3.03 15.06 -1.55
C THR A 153 -4.47 14.57 -1.38
N ARG A 154 -4.96 13.69 -2.27
CA ARG A 154 -6.30 13.09 -2.15
C ARG A 154 -6.37 12.03 -1.05
N VAL A 155 -5.26 11.54 -0.55
CA VAL A 155 -5.21 10.48 0.47
C VAL A 155 -4.64 11.04 1.77
N GLN A 156 -5.44 10.98 2.81
CA GLN A 156 -5.08 11.55 4.13
C GLN A 156 -3.96 10.74 4.80
N LEU A 157 -2.91 11.44 5.24
CA LEU A 157 -1.87 10.86 6.10
C LEU A 157 -2.50 10.37 7.43
N GLU A 158 -1.90 9.36 8.06
CA GLU A 158 -2.44 8.65 9.24
C GLU A 158 -3.81 7.99 9.01
N GLY A 159 -4.42 8.15 7.84
CA GLY A 159 -5.72 7.57 7.51
C GLY A 159 -5.71 6.04 7.40
N PRO A 160 -6.90 5.42 7.34
CA PRO A 160 -7.07 3.96 7.31
C PRO A 160 -6.30 3.30 6.15
N VAL A 161 -6.22 3.96 4.99
CA VAL A 161 -5.48 3.47 3.80
C VAL A 161 -4.01 3.22 4.10
N PHE A 162 -3.35 4.19 4.72
CA PHE A 162 -1.93 4.07 5.04
C PHE A 162 -1.66 3.20 6.25
N GLN A 163 -2.59 3.13 7.21
CA GLN A 163 -2.53 2.15 8.30
C GLN A 163 -2.63 0.72 7.78
N TYR A 164 -3.53 0.49 6.80
CA TYR A 164 -3.62 -0.79 6.09
C TYR A 164 -2.30 -1.12 5.35
N LEU A 165 -1.76 -0.17 4.59
CA LEU A 165 -0.49 -0.36 3.87
C LEU A 165 0.66 -0.72 4.81
N ALA A 166 0.74 -0.06 5.98
CA ALA A 166 1.73 -0.38 6.99
C ALA A 166 1.56 -1.80 7.55
N LEU A 167 0.31 -2.25 7.79
CA LEU A 167 0.03 -3.62 8.20
C LEU A 167 0.47 -4.64 7.14
N GLU A 168 0.17 -4.40 5.87
CA GLU A 168 0.60 -5.25 4.76
C GLU A 168 2.14 -5.37 4.69
N ARG A 169 2.86 -4.24 4.84
CA ARG A 169 4.33 -4.22 4.89
C ARG A 169 4.89 -4.88 6.14
N TRP A 170 4.22 -4.70 7.27
CA TRP A 170 4.57 -5.39 8.51
C TRP A 170 4.45 -6.91 8.36
N GLN A 171 3.35 -7.42 7.82
CA GLN A 171 3.13 -8.85 7.60
C GLN A 171 4.21 -9.45 6.69
N HIS A 172 4.47 -8.80 5.56
CA HIS A 172 5.51 -9.24 4.64
C HIS A 172 6.90 -9.27 5.31
N ALA A 173 7.27 -8.21 6.05
CA ALA A 173 8.54 -8.16 6.78
C ALA A 173 8.63 -9.23 7.88
N PHE A 174 7.52 -9.52 8.57
CA PHE A 174 7.45 -10.58 9.58
C PHE A 174 7.60 -11.99 8.98
N GLU A 175 7.05 -12.25 7.82
CA GLU A 175 7.28 -13.50 7.09
C GLU A 175 8.76 -13.69 6.71
N LEU A 176 9.40 -12.61 6.22
CA LEU A 176 10.82 -12.61 5.91
C LEU A 176 11.69 -12.81 7.16
N HIS A 177 11.29 -12.23 8.30
CA HIS A 177 11.89 -12.49 9.60
C HIS A 177 11.87 -13.98 9.96
N ARG A 178 10.71 -14.62 9.85
CA ARG A 178 10.58 -16.06 10.11
C ARG A 178 11.46 -16.91 9.19
N LYS A 179 11.55 -16.53 7.90
CA LYS A 179 12.44 -17.18 6.92
C LYS A 179 13.91 -17.00 7.30
N ALA A 180 14.33 -15.78 7.67
CA ALA A 180 15.71 -15.49 8.05
C ALA A 180 16.16 -16.25 9.30
N LEU A 181 15.29 -16.37 10.30
CA LEU A 181 15.58 -17.14 11.51
C LEU A 181 15.76 -18.65 11.24
N ARG A 182 15.01 -19.21 10.29
CA ARG A 182 15.11 -20.63 9.91
C ARG A 182 16.33 -20.89 9.04
N ASN A 183 16.49 -20.14 7.96
CA ASN A 183 17.48 -20.43 6.92
C ASN A 183 18.87 -19.87 7.26
N ARG A 184 18.96 -18.80 8.05
CA ARG A 184 20.21 -18.13 8.49
C ARG A 184 21.19 -17.76 7.36
N SER A 185 20.74 -17.80 6.10
CA SER A 185 21.56 -17.49 4.93
C SER A 185 21.70 -15.98 4.70
N ALA A 186 22.77 -15.55 4.00
CA ALA A 186 22.94 -14.15 3.57
C ALA A 186 21.75 -13.65 2.76
N VAL A 187 21.24 -14.48 1.83
CA VAL A 187 20.06 -14.15 1.02
C VAL A 187 18.83 -13.89 1.88
N ALA A 188 18.58 -14.73 2.89
CA ALA A 188 17.41 -14.57 3.77
C ALA A 188 17.51 -13.28 4.61
N TYR A 189 18.68 -12.94 5.14
CA TYR A 189 18.90 -11.68 5.86
C TYR A 189 18.81 -10.45 4.93
N HIS A 190 19.29 -10.57 3.70
CA HIS A 190 19.16 -9.53 2.69
C HIS A 190 17.68 -9.24 2.37
N GLN A 191 16.87 -10.28 2.15
CA GLN A 191 15.43 -10.11 1.92
C GLN A 191 14.72 -9.49 3.13
N LEU A 192 15.07 -9.92 4.34
CA LEU A 192 14.55 -9.33 5.58
C LEU A 192 14.89 -7.84 5.69
N ARG A 193 16.15 -7.45 5.38
CA ARG A 193 16.57 -6.04 5.32
C ARG A 193 15.69 -5.22 4.38
N ILE A 194 15.40 -5.76 3.19
CA ILE A 194 14.51 -5.10 2.22
C ILE A 194 13.10 -4.95 2.78
N GLY A 195 12.55 -5.99 3.40
CA GLY A 195 11.22 -5.96 4.02
C GLY A 195 11.12 -4.91 5.12
N ILE A 196 12.08 -4.87 6.04
CA ILE A 196 12.12 -3.85 7.12
C ILE A 196 12.29 -2.44 6.56
N LYS A 197 13.14 -2.24 5.53
CA LYS A 197 13.25 -0.94 4.86
C LYS A 197 11.92 -0.47 4.27
N ARG A 198 11.17 -1.35 3.60
CA ARG A 198 9.86 -1.02 3.03
C ARG A 198 8.86 -0.66 4.13
N PHE A 199 8.81 -1.43 5.21
CA PHE A 199 7.96 -1.15 6.36
C PHE A 199 8.33 0.21 6.99
N ARG A 200 9.62 0.43 7.30
CA ARG A 200 10.09 1.71 7.85
C ARG A 200 9.68 2.89 6.98
N TYR A 201 9.95 2.84 5.67
CA TYR A 201 9.63 3.96 4.79
C TYR A 201 8.12 4.19 4.63
N THR A 202 7.31 3.15 4.74
CA THR A 202 5.85 3.31 4.78
C THR A 202 5.43 4.07 6.04
N VAL A 203 5.95 3.69 7.20
CA VAL A 203 5.68 4.39 8.46
C VAL A 203 6.19 5.83 8.41
N GLU A 204 7.41 6.04 7.93
CA GLU A 204 8.06 7.35 7.89
C GLU A 204 7.37 8.34 6.93
N ASN A 205 6.86 7.86 5.79
CA ASN A 205 6.23 8.73 4.78
C ASN A 205 4.74 8.98 5.05
N PHE A 206 4.03 8.02 5.64
CA PHE A 206 2.58 8.03 5.67
C PHE A 206 1.96 8.02 7.07
N LEU A 207 2.74 7.67 8.09
CA LEU A 207 2.30 7.58 9.48
C LEU A 207 3.23 8.39 10.41
N PRO A 208 3.28 9.73 10.27
CA PRO A 208 4.23 10.58 10.98
C PRO A 208 4.13 10.47 12.51
N GLU A 209 2.93 10.27 13.07
CA GLU A 209 2.76 10.14 14.53
C GLU A 209 3.30 8.80 15.04
N ARG A 210 3.09 7.71 14.29
CA ARG A 210 3.73 6.42 14.61
C ARG A 210 5.23 6.46 14.39
N HIS A 211 5.67 7.17 13.35
CA HIS A 211 7.11 7.34 13.08
C HIS A 211 7.82 8.04 14.25
N LYS A 212 7.24 9.08 14.86
CA LYS A 212 7.81 9.72 16.07
C LYS A 212 8.11 8.71 17.17
N LYS A 213 7.22 7.73 17.38
CA LYS A 213 7.38 6.69 18.41
C LYS A 213 8.36 5.58 18.01
N TRP A 214 8.35 5.17 16.74
CA TRP A 214 9.05 3.97 16.27
C TRP A 214 10.38 4.25 15.57
N SER A 215 10.69 5.52 15.27
CA SER A 215 11.83 5.92 14.44
C SER A 215 13.17 5.38 14.93
N ARG A 216 13.43 5.42 16.23
CA ARG A 216 14.67 4.92 16.82
C ARG A 216 14.82 3.41 16.60
N ASP A 217 13.80 2.64 16.97
CA ASP A 217 13.84 1.18 16.85
C ASP A 217 13.92 0.73 15.38
N LEU A 218 13.18 1.39 14.48
CA LEU A 218 13.23 1.12 13.05
C LEU A 218 14.59 1.44 12.44
N ARG A 219 15.25 2.52 12.90
CA ARG A 219 16.60 2.89 12.49
C ARG A 219 17.61 1.86 12.96
N ASP A 220 17.64 1.58 14.27
CA ASP A 220 18.58 0.63 14.86
C ASP A 220 18.54 -0.75 14.18
N LEU A 221 17.33 -1.22 13.83
CA LEU A 221 17.19 -2.51 13.13
C LEU A 221 17.66 -2.45 11.68
N GLN A 222 17.38 -1.33 10.99
CA GLN A 222 17.84 -1.15 9.62
C GLN A 222 19.38 -1.06 9.57
N ASP A 223 20.00 -0.39 10.54
CA ASP A 223 21.44 -0.23 10.61
C ASP A 223 22.08 -1.58 10.93
N ALA A 224 21.58 -2.33 11.93
CA ALA A 224 22.09 -3.67 12.23
C ALA A 224 22.00 -4.63 11.03
N LEU A 225 20.88 -4.63 10.29
CA LEU A 225 20.74 -5.46 9.09
C LEU A 225 21.48 -4.88 7.87
N GLY A 226 21.72 -3.57 7.85
CA GLY A 226 22.59 -2.89 6.90
C GLY A 226 24.00 -3.43 7.00
N GLU A 227 24.57 -3.36 8.20
CA GLU A 227 25.93 -3.86 8.47
C GLU A 227 26.08 -5.36 8.22
N VAL A 228 25.05 -6.18 8.52
CA VAL A 228 25.06 -7.62 8.16
C VAL A 228 25.22 -7.80 6.65
N HIS A 229 24.52 -7.01 5.84
CA HIS A 229 24.63 -7.04 4.39
C HIS A 229 26.01 -6.56 3.92
N ASP A 230 26.52 -5.48 4.50
CA ASP A 230 27.81 -4.91 4.14
C ASP A 230 28.94 -5.94 4.41
N PHE A 231 28.85 -6.70 5.52
CA PHE A 231 29.77 -7.81 5.79
C PHE A 231 29.62 -8.96 4.79
N ASP A 232 28.42 -9.27 4.32
CA ASP A 232 28.22 -10.30 3.29
C ASP A 232 28.87 -9.86 1.96
N VAL A 233 28.76 -8.56 1.59
CA VAL A 233 29.40 -7.98 0.39
C VAL A 233 30.92 -7.94 0.55
N LEU A 234 31.42 -7.46 1.70
CA LEU A 234 32.86 -7.41 1.99
C LEU A 234 33.48 -8.81 1.91
N TRP A 235 32.82 -9.82 2.50
CA TRP A 235 33.32 -11.21 2.40
C TRP A 235 33.34 -11.71 0.96
N ALA A 236 32.32 -11.43 0.16
CA ALA A 236 32.30 -11.83 -1.24
C ALA A 236 33.46 -11.19 -2.02
N MET A 237 33.79 -9.93 -1.75
CA MET A 237 34.91 -9.22 -2.35
C MET A 237 36.26 -9.82 -1.94
N VAL A 238 36.53 -10.00 -0.65
CA VAL A 238 37.78 -10.59 -0.13
C VAL A 238 37.96 -12.01 -0.68
N LYS A 239 36.89 -12.80 -0.70
CA LYS A 239 36.91 -14.19 -1.21
C LYS A 239 37.31 -14.26 -2.69
N SER A 240 36.89 -13.34 -3.51
CA SER A 240 37.11 -13.32 -4.96
C SER A 240 38.35 -12.55 -5.39
N HIS A 241 39.04 -11.87 -4.47
CA HIS A 241 40.22 -11.07 -4.83
C HIS A 241 41.41 -11.95 -5.16
N PRO A 242 42.06 -11.77 -6.35
CA PRO A 242 43.11 -12.70 -6.81
C PRO A 242 44.37 -12.64 -5.98
N GLU A 243 44.72 -11.50 -5.41
CA GLU A 243 45.93 -11.28 -4.64
C GLU A 243 45.83 -11.65 -3.17
N VAL A 244 44.64 -12.13 -2.72
CA VAL A 244 44.45 -12.55 -1.32
C VAL A 244 44.86 -14.00 -1.13
N GLY A 245 45.87 -14.24 -0.29
CA GLY A 245 46.35 -15.55 0.07
C GLY A 245 45.35 -16.39 0.89
N ALA A 246 45.60 -17.67 1.06
CA ALA A 246 44.67 -18.55 1.78
C ALA A 246 44.63 -18.26 3.29
N GLU A 247 45.75 -17.91 3.90
CA GLU A 247 45.82 -17.59 5.32
C GLU A 247 45.16 -16.27 5.65
N GLU A 248 45.45 -15.23 4.90
CA GLU A 248 44.82 -13.90 5.03
C GLU A 248 43.30 -13.99 4.80
N ARG A 249 42.88 -14.74 3.78
CA ARG A 249 41.48 -15.02 3.51
C ARG A 249 40.78 -15.67 4.69
N SER A 250 41.42 -16.64 5.34
CA SER A 250 40.90 -17.32 6.52
C SER A 250 40.80 -16.39 7.73
N LEU A 251 41.78 -15.48 7.93
CA LEU A 251 41.76 -14.50 9.00
C LEU A 251 40.60 -13.51 8.82
N TRP A 252 40.49 -12.94 7.64
CA TRP A 252 39.40 -12.01 7.29
C TRP A 252 38.03 -12.68 7.39
N GLN A 253 37.90 -13.94 6.97
CA GLN A 253 36.64 -14.69 7.13
C GLN A 253 36.22 -14.76 8.59
N ARG A 254 37.15 -15.08 9.51
CA ARG A 254 36.84 -15.13 10.94
C ARG A 254 36.47 -13.79 11.52
N THR A 255 37.17 -12.72 11.14
CA THR A 255 36.90 -11.34 11.60
C THR A 255 35.53 -10.88 11.13
N ILE A 256 35.27 -10.99 9.83
CA ILE A 256 33.96 -10.60 9.24
C ILE A 256 32.82 -11.43 9.84
N ALA A 257 32.98 -12.74 9.98
CA ALA A 257 31.95 -13.61 10.55
C ALA A 257 31.66 -13.26 12.02
N LYS A 258 32.67 -12.92 12.82
CA LYS A 258 32.51 -12.46 14.21
C LYS A 258 31.69 -11.17 14.29
N GLU A 259 32.03 -10.17 13.49
CA GLU A 259 31.32 -8.89 13.47
C GLU A 259 29.88 -9.06 12.96
N ARG A 260 29.69 -9.83 11.90
CA ARG A 260 28.37 -10.18 11.37
C ARG A 260 27.48 -10.83 12.45
N GLN A 261 28.01 -11.78 13.21
CA GLN A 261 27.26 -12.45 14.28
C GLN A 261 26.87 -11.47 15.41
N LYS A 262 27.73 -10.52 15.76
CA LYS A 262 27.38 -9.47 16.72
C LYS A 262 26.13 -8.70 16.27
N ARG A 263 26.06 -8.28 15.00
CA ARG A 263 24.90 -7.53 14.45
C ARG A 263 23.63 -8.38 14.42
N ILE A 264 23.73 -9.63 14.04
CA ILE A 264 22.61 -10.58 14.11
C ILE A 264 22.14 -10.76 15.57
N ALA A 265 23.05 -10.82 16.54
CA ALA A 265 22.67 -10.90 17.95
C ALA A 265 21.91 -9.65 18.43
N VAL A 266 22.35 -8.44 18.04
CA VAL A 266 21.63 -7.18 18.30
C VAL A 266 20.22 -7.23 17.74
N TYR A 267 20.08 -7.62 16.46
CA TYR A 267 18.77 -7.80 15.83
C TYR A 267 17.90 -8.80 16.61
N ARG A 268 18.44 -9.97 16.93
CA ARG A 268 17.69 -11.03 17.63
C ARG A 268 17.23 -10.60 19.02
N LYS A 269 18.05 -9.85 19.75
CA LYS A 269 17.72 -9.35 21.09
C LYS A 269 16.43 -8.51 21.08
N LYS A 270 16.21 -7.66 20.04
CA LYS A 270 15.02 -6.82 19.91
C LYS A 270 13.81 -7.55 19.30
N MET A 271 14.05 -8.57 18.47
CA MET A 271 13.01 -9.13 17.59
C MET A 271 12.56 -10.56 17.98
N VAL A 272 13.28 -11.26 18.86
CA VAL A 272 12.99 -12.66 19.24
C VAL A 272 12.64 -12.79 20.73
N CYS A 273 12.46 -11.72 21.45
CA CYS A 273 12.04 -11.73 22.84
C CYS A 273 10.51 -11.81 22.99
N ARG A 274 10.04 -12.08 24.22
CA ARG A 274 8.60 -12.15 24.56
C ARG A 274 7.86 -10.83 24.27
N GLU A 275 8.52 -9.67 24.44
CA GLU A 275 8.02 -8.34 24.12
C GLU A 275 8.71 -7.77 22.88
N SER A 276 8.74 -8.55 21.81
CA SER A 276 9.42 -8.16 20.57
C SER A 276 8.81 -6.90 19.96
N LEU A 277 9.62 -6.14 19.22
CA LEU A 277 9.12 -4.99 18.46
C LEU A 277 8.04 -5.40 17.44
N TRP A 278 8.06 -6.65 16.94
CA TRP A 278 7.00 -7.17 16.08
C TRP A 278 5.63 -7.14 16.77
N GLN A 279 5.57 -7.53 18.04
CA GLN A 279 4.31 -7.52 18.81
C GLN A 279 3.88 -6.08 19.12
N LYS A 280 4.83 -5.21 19.54
CA LYS A 280 4.55 -3.80 19.84
C LYS A 280 3.98 -3.07 18.62
N TRP A 281 4.60 -3.21 17.47
CA TRP A 281 4.10 -2.60 16.23
C TRP A 281 2.77 -3.19 15.79
N ARG A 282 2.59 -4.52 15.92
CA ARG A 282 1.34 -5.19 15.53
C ARG A 282 0.15 -4.68 16.33
N ALA A 283 0.34 -4.42 17.63
CA ALA A 283 -0.71 -3.95 18.53
C ALA A 283 -1.25 -2.54 18.16
N GLU A 284 -0.42 -1.71 17.48
CA GLU A 284 -0.84 -0.37 17.04
C GLU A 284 -1.34 -0.34 15.58
N LEU A 285 -1.37 -1.47 14.88
CA LEU A 285 -1.87 -1.59 13.51
C LEU A 285 -3.28 -2.18 13.49
N PRO A 286 -4.08 -1.92 12.45
CA PRO A 286 -5.49 -2.33 12.39
C PRO A 286 -5.71 -3.82 12.66
N ALA A 287 -6.75 -4.16 13.43
CA ALA A 287 -7.20 -5.51 13.74
C ALA A 287 -8.73 -5.57 13.81
N GLY A 288 -9.32 -6.77 13.72
CA GLY A 288 -10.77 -6.96 13.79
C GLY A 288 -11.53 -6.04 12.83
N ASP A 289 -12.53 -5.33 13.33
CA ASP A 289 -13.38 -4.44 12.51
C ASP A 289 -12.61 -3.25 11.95
N ALA A 290 -11.61 -2.71 12.67
CA ALA A 290 -10.74 -1.66 12.14
C ALA A 290 -9.93 -2.13 10.92
N LEU A 291 -9.54 -3.41 10.85
CA LEU A 291 -8.91 -3.98 9.65
C LEU A 291 -9.92 -4.12 8.51
N ALA A 292 -11.13 -4.59 8.77
CA ALA A 292 -12.16 -4.71 7.74
C ALA A 292 -12.47 -3.33 7.11
N GLN A 293 -12.61 -2.31 7.96
CA GLN A 293 -12.84 -0.94 7.52
C GLN A 293 -11.64 -0.38 6.73
N ALA A 294 -10.41 -0.59 7.19
CA ALA A 294 -9.20 -0.11 6.50
C ALA A 294 -9.01 -0.81 5.14
N SER A 295 -9.37 -2.10 5.04
CA SER A 295 -9.33 -2.84 3.78
C SER A 295 -10.35 -2.31 2.77
N LEU A 296 -11.57 -2.01 3.23
CA LEU A 296 -12.61 -1.42 2.40
C LEU A 296 -12.22 -0.01 1.95
N GLU A 297 -11.67 0.80 2.85
CA GLU A 297 -11.24 2.18 2.54
C GLU A 297 -10.09 2.23 1.52
N LYS A 298 -9.16 1.26 1.59
CA LYS A 298 -8.15 1.08 0.53
C LYS A 298 -8.81 0.79 -0.82
N MET A 299 -9.84 -0.06 -0.86
CA MET A 299 -10.55 -0.38 -2.10
C MET A 299 -11.39 0.80 -2.61
N ARG A 300 -12.00 1.58 -1.72
CA ARG A 300 -12.69 2.83 -2.06
C ARG A 300 -11.72 3.82 -2.71
N THR A 301 -10.60 4.10 -2.07
CA THR A 301 -9.58 5.01 -2.61
C THR A 301 -9.05 4.52 -3.98
N TRP A 302 -8.82 3.21 -4.11
CA TRP A 302 -8.43 2.63 -5.40
C TRP A 302 -9.50 2.81 -6.46
N ALA A 303 -10.78 2.64 -6.11
CA ALA A 303 -11.91 2.85 -7.04
C ALA A 303 -12.03 4.32 -7.47
N GLU A 304 -11.89 5.28 -6.55
CA GLU A 304 -11.93 6.73 -6.81
C GLU A 304 -10.82 7.20 -7.76
N PHE A 305 -9.67 6.53 -7.75
CA PHE A 305 -8.63 6.81 -8.74
C PHE A 305 -8.95 6.28 -10.15
N HIS A 306 -9.92 5.36 -10.27
CA HIS A 306 -10.40 4.83 -11.55
C HIS A 306 -11.64 5.57 -12.06
N ASP A 307 -12.53 5.95 -11.16
CA ASP A 307 -13.76 6.70 -11.44
C ASP A 307 -13.90 7.88 -10.47
N PRO A 308 -13.81 9.12 -10.95
CA PRO A 308 -13.90 10.31 -10.09
C PRO A 308 -15.32 10.64 -9.62
N ASP A 309 -16.37 9.93 -10.07
CA ASP A 309 -17.76 10.17 -9.67
C ASP A 309 -18.07 9.58 -8.28
N SER A 310 -17.35 10.08 -7.28
CA SER A 310 -17.48 9.62 -5.89
C SER A 310 -18.90 9.78 -5.34
N LYS A 311 -19.62 10.83 -5.74
CA LYS A 311 -20.97 11.11 -5.26
C LYS A 311 -21.98 10.06 -5.70
N HIS A 312 -21.90 9.59 -6.95
CA HIS A 312 -22.70 8.48 -7.45
C HIS A 312 -22.38 7.19 -6.68
N VAL A 313 -21.10 6.87 -6.54
CA VAL A 313 -20.65 5.66 -5.83
C VAL A 313 -21.11 5.67 -4.36
N GLU A 314 -20.98 6.79 -3.65
CA GLU A 314 -21.45 6.94 -2.27
C GLU A 314 -22.95 6.74 -2.15
N LEU A 315 -23.72 7.37 -3.05
CA LEU A 315 -25.18 7.25 -3.06
C LEU A 315 -25.62 5.83 -3.36
N VAL A 316 -25.09 5.21 -4.42
CA VAL A 316 -25.42 3.81 -4.79
C VAL A 316 -25.06 2.85 -3.67
N THR A 317 -23.89 3.04 -3.02
CA THR A 317 -23.49 2.21 -1.87
C THR A 317 -24.50 2.32 -0.73
N ARG A 318 -24.90 3.55 -0.36
CA ARG A 318 -25.89 3.78 0.70
C ARG A 318 -27.24 3.17 0.36
N LEU A 319 -27.75 3.43 -0.85
CA LEU A 319 -29.05 2.88 -1.29
C LEU A 319 -29.02 1.35 -1.33
N ALA A 320 -27.92 0.74 -1.78
CA ALA A 320 -27.79 -0.72 -1.80
C ALA A 320 -27.86 -1.31 -0.39
N LEU A 321 -27.18 -0.70 0.57
CA LEU A 321 -27.22 -1.14 1.97
C LEU A 321 -28.58 -0.90 2.61
N GLU A 322 -29.23 0.23 2.38
CA GLU A 322 -30.59 0.52 2.87
C GLU A 322 -31.60 -0.51 2.34
N ILE A 323 -31.50 -0.89 1.05
CA ILE A 323 -32.35 -1.94 0.45
C ILE A 323 -32.05 -3.29 1.08
N PHE A 324 -30.77 -3.68 1.19
CA PHE A 324 -30.36 -4.95 1.76
C PHE A 324 -30.83 -5.10 3.22
N ASP A 325 -30.53 -4.11 4.07
CA ASP A 325 -30.90 -4.09 5.48
C ASP A 325 -32.43 -4.13 5.64
N GLY A 326 -33.17 -3.47 4.72
CA GLY A 326 -34.61 -3.56 4.66
C GLY A 326 -35.13 -4.95 4.29
N LEU A 327 -34.53 -5.62 3.31
CA LEU A 327 -34.89 -6.99 2.90
C LEU A 327 -34.60 -8.02 4.00
N VAL A 328 -33.52 -7.85 4.75
CA VAL A 328 -33.19 -8.68 5.92
C VAL A 328 -34.25 -8.50 7.01
N ARG A 329 -34.60 -7.26 7.34
CA ARG A 329 -35.62 -6.94 8.35
C ARG A 329 -36.98 -7.53 8.01
N GLU A 330 -37.35 -7.53 6.73
CA GLU A 330 -38.60 -8.11 6.24
C GLU A 330 -38.53 -9.66 6.06
N GLY A 331 -37.41 -10.30 6.41
CA GLY A 331 -37.22 -11.75 6.33
C GLY A 331 -37.14 -12.29 4.89
N LEU A 332 -36.77 -11.45 3.91
CA LEU A 332 -36.64 -11.81 2.50
C LEU A 332 -35.23 -12.21 2.10
N LEU A 333 -34.24 -11.77 2.87
CA LEU A 333 -32.85 -12.20 2.77
C LEU A 333 -32.33 -12.65 4.15
N PRO A 334 -31.35 -13.57 4.18
CA PRO A 334 -30.72 -13.94 5.43
C PRO A 334 -29.88 -12.79 6.00
N ASP A 335 -29.85 -12.65 7.31
CA ASP A 335 -28.94 -11.77 8.02
C ASP A 335 -27.53 -12.35 7.95
N SER A 336 -26.71 -11.77 7.10
CA SER A 336 -25.34 -12.23 6.83
C SER A 336 -24.40 -11.04 6.68
N GLU A 337 -23.57 -10.85 7.69
CA GLU A 337 -22.53 -9.82 7.68
C GLU A 337 -21.59 -9.99 6.48
N GLN A 338 -21.25 -11.20 6.09
CA GLN A 338 -20.43 -11.48 4.91
C GLN A 338 -21.11 -11.02 3.61
N ALA A 339 -22.42 -11.30 3.45
CA ALA A 339 -23.18 -10.86 2.28
C ALA A 339 -23.25 -9.33 2.22
N ARG A 340 -23.51 -8.69 3.34
CA ARG A 340 -23.55 -7.23 3.48
C ARG A 340 -22.22 -6.59 3.09
N ARG A 341 -21.08 -7.11 3.59
CA ARG A 341 -19.73 -6.63 3.24
C ARG A 341 -19.38 -6.86 1.76
N ILE A 342 -19.81 -7.98 1.16
CA ILE A 342 -19.63 -8.22 -0.29
C ILE A 342 -20.40 -7.18 -1.10
N LEU A 343 -21.66 -6.90 -0.72
CA LEU A 343 -22.49 -5.90 -1.39
C LEU A 343 -21.86 -4.51 -1.30
N GLU A 344 -21.41 -4.11 -0.11
CA GLU A 344 -20.76 -2.82 0.12
C GLU A 344 -19.50 -2.65 -0.74
N ALA A 345 -18.60 -3.64 -0.70
CA ALA A 345 -17.39 -3.62 -1.50
C ALA A 345 -17.69 -3.62 -3.02
N ALA A 346 -18.70 -4.36 -3.45
CA ALA A 346 -19.12 -4.37 -4.85
C ALA A 346 -19.73 -3.04 -5.28
N ALA A 347 -20.51 -2.39 -4.41
CA ALA A 347 -21.08 -1.07 -4.67
C ALA A 347 -19.99 0.00 -4.78
N VAL A 348 -18.97 -0.03 -3.90
CA VAL A 348 -17.81 0.88 -3.98
C VAL A 348 -17.03 0.71 -5.29
N MET A 349 -16.97 -0.49 -5.87
CA MET A 349 -16.13 -0.80 -7.03
C MET A 349 -16.92 -1.04 -8.34
N HIS A 350 -18.23 -0.79 -8.38
CA HIS A 350 -19.06 -1.22 -9.52
C HIS A 350 -18.70 -0.53 -10.84
N ASP A 351 -18.23 0.72 -10.81
CA ASP A 351 -17.91 1.53 -11.98
C ASP A 351 -16.41 1.72 -12.25
N VAL A 352 -15.52 0.99 -11.60
CA VAL A 352 -14.05 1.08 -11.83
C VAL A 352 -13.59 0.76 -13.26
N GLY A 353 -14.46 0.31 -14.13
CA GLY A 353 -14.19 0.08 -15.54
C GLY A 353 -14.64 1.20 -16.48
N ARG A 354 -15.13 2.35 -15.98
CA ARG A 354 -15.82 3.39 -16.73
C ARG A 354 -14.91 4.35 -17.52
N ASP A 355 -13.61 4.29 -17.32
CA ASP A 355 -12.59 5.15 -17.94
C ASP A 355 -12.53 5.12 -19.48
N LYS A 356 -13.27 4.22 -20.15
CA LYS A 356 -13.35 4.10 -21.61
C LYS A 356 -14.77 3.72 -22.06
N ASP A 357 -15.13 4.16 -23.23
CA ASP A 357 -16.40 3.83 -23.85
C ASP A 357 -16.58 2.33 -24.09
N GLY A 358 -17.76 1.82 -23.81
CA GLY A 358 -18.18 0.45 -24.01
C GLY A 358 -17.46 -0.59 -23.13
N GLY A 359 -18.16 -1.63 -22.75
CA GLY A 359 -17.59 -2.79 -22.06
C GLY A 359 -17.09 -2.54 -20.63
N HIS A 360 -17.45 -1.43 -19.97
CA HIS A 360 -17.01 -1.04 -18.62
C HIS A 360 -17.19 -2.14 -17.59
N ARG A 361 -18.31 -2.87 -17.59
CA ARG A 361 -18.60 -3.96 -16.64
C ARG A 361 -17.58 -5.10 -16.74
N LYS A 362 -17.24 -5.55 -17.95
CA LYS A 362 -16.24 -6.60 -18.16
C LYS A 362 -14.84 -6.13 -17.77
N ARG A 363 -14.52 -4.84 -17.99
CA ARG A 363 -13.26 -4.24 -17.52
C ARG A 363 -13.21 -4.16 -16.01
N GLY A 364 -14.28 -3.67 -15.38
CA GLY A 364 -14.40 -3.62 -13.92
C GLY A 364 -14.19 -5.00 -13.29
N TYR A 365 -14.90 -6.01 -13.78
CA TYR A 365 -14.71 -7.38 -13.34
C TYR A 365 -13.24 -7.85 -13.43
N ARG A 366 -12.60 -7.64 -14.59
CA ARG A 366 -11.20 -8.03 -14.78
C ARG A 366 -10.26 -7.26 -13.85
N ARG A 367 -10.50 -5.94 -13.64
CA ARG A 367 -9.71 -5.13 -12.72
C ARG A 367 -9.81 -5.66 -11.30
N ILE A 368 -11.02 -5.91 -10.81
CA ILE A 368 -11.24 -6.44 -9.47
C ILE A 368 -10.61 -7.84 -9.32
N ARG A 369 -10.82 -8.73 -10.28
CA ARG A 369 -10.25 -10.09 -10.26
C ARG A 369 -8.74 -10.17 -10.31
N ASN A 370 -8.08 -9.16 -10.86
CA ASN A 370 -6.61 -9.07 -10.94
C ASN A 370 -5.97 -8.40 -9.71
N LEU A 371 -6.76 -7.95 -8.75
CA LEU A 371 -6.24 -7.48 -7.48
C LEU A 371 -5.72 -8.65 -6.63
N GLU A 372 -4.65 -8.42 -5.89
CA GLU A 372 -4.34 -9.27 -4.75
C GLU A 372 -5.39 -9.04 -3.66
N PRO A 373 -5.98 -10.12 -3.08
CA PRO A 373 -6.97 -9.95 -2.03
C PRO A 373 -6.41 -9.10 -0.88
N PRO A 374 -7.12 -8.06 -0.45
CA PRO A 374 -6.72 -7.30 0.72
C PRO A 374 -6.55 -8.19 1.96
N VAL A 375 -5.73 -7.76 2.90
CA VAL A 375 -5.57 -8.45 4.19
C VAL A 375 -6.93 -8.63 4.85
N GLY A 376 -7.24 -9.86 5.21
CA GLY A 376 -8.55 -10.24 5.77
C GLY A 376 -9.58 -10.65 4.72
N TRP A 377 -9.30 -10.52 3.42
CA TRP A 377 -10.15 -11.00 2.34
C TRP A 377 -9.60 -12.32 1.77
N THR A 378 -10.50 -13.21 1.36
CA THR A 378 -10.15 -14.43 0.62
C THR A 378 -10.30 -14.21 -0.88
N GLU A 379 -9.69 -15.07 -1.69
CA GLU A 379 -9.91 -15.10 -3.15
C GLU A 379 -11.40 -15.28 -3.49
N GLU A 380 -12.10 -16.12 -2.73
CA GLU A 380 -13.53 -16.37 -2.90
C GLU A 380 -14.37 -15.13 -2.58
N TYR A 381 -13.97 -14.39 -1.55
CA TYR A 381 -14.63 -13.12 -1.19
C TYR A 381 -14.45 -12.11 -2.34
N LEU A 382 -13.23 -11.90 -2.83
CA LEU A 382 -12.94 -10.98 -3.93
C LEU A 382 -13.64 -11.39 -5.23
N GLN A 383 -13.75 -12.68 -5.49
CA GLN A 383 -14.53 -13.21 -6.61
C GLN A 383 -16.02 -12.85 -6.48
N GLY A 384 -16.60 -12.99 -5.29
CA GLY A 384 -17.99 -12.60 -5.02
C GLY A 384 -18.22 -11.11 -5.29
N VAL A 385 -17.33 -10.26 -4.79
CA VAL A 385 -17.35 -8.80 -5.04
C VAL A 385 -17.30 -8.50 -6.53
N ALA A 386 -16.39 -9.13 -7.28
CA ALA A 386 -16.25 -8.91 -8.72
C ALA A 386 -17.49 -9.32 -9.51
N ILE A 387 -18.13 -10.43 -9.12
CA ILE A 387 -19.37 -10.91 -9.75
C ILE A 387 -20.53 -9.95 -9.48
N VAL A 388 -20.74 -9.56 -8.23
CA VAL A 388 -21.81 -8.62 -7.84
C VAL A 388 -21.62 -7.29 -8.55
N ALA A 389 -20.41 -6.74 -8.56
CA ALA A 389 -20.08 -5.51 -9.27
C ALA A 389 -20.31 -5.62 -10.80
N GLN A 390 -20.01 -6.77 -11.43
CA GLN A 390 -20.22 -6.93 -12.86
C GLN A 390 -21.70 -6.86 -13.27
N TYR A 391 -22.60 -7.32 -12.42
CA TYR A 391 -24.03 -7.45 -12.77
C TYR A 391 -24.89 -6.30 -12.26
N HIS A 392 -24.28 -5.18 -11.85
CA HIS A 392 -25.01 -3.94 -11.52
C HIS A 392 -25.82 -3.39 -12.70
N ARG A 393 -25.52 -3.77 -13.96
CA ARG A 393 -26.23 -3.40 -15.21
C ARG A 393 -26.23 -4.54 -16.25
N GLY A 394 -27.04 -4.39 -17.28
CA GLY A 394 -27.02 -5.21 -18.50
C GLY A 394 -27.68 -6.58 -18.36
N VAL A 395 -27.46 -7.47 -19.34
CA VAL A 395 -28.04 -8.80 -19.37
C VAL A 395 -27.34 -9.73 -18.38
N LEU A 396 -28.14 -10.52 -17.64
CA LEU A 396 -27.61 -11.58 -16.78
C LEU A 396 -27.09 -12.73 -17.65
N PRO A 397 -25.98 -13.35 -17.26
CA PRO A 397 -25.50 -14.51 -17.99
C PRO A 397 -26.39 -15.71 -17.72
N PRO A 398 -26.48 -16.64 -18.67
CA PRO A 398 -27.08 -17.95 -18.40
C PRO A 398 -26.29 -18.69 -17.31
N SER A 399 -26.94 -19.66 -16.67
CA SER A 399 -26.36 -20.41 -15.54
C SER A 399 -25.06 -21.15 -15.89
N ASN A 400 -24.85 -21.48 -17.16
CA ASN A 400 -23.65 -22.13 -17.68
C ASN A 400 -22.54 -21.15 -18.10
N HIS A 401 -22.70 -19.84 -17.88
CA HIS A 401 -21.68 -18.86 -18.26
C HIS A 401 -20.38 -19.10 -17.49
N PRO A 402 -19.21 -18.98 -18.16
CA PRO A 402 -17.89 -19.24 -17.56
C PRO A 402 -17.59 -18.47 -16.27
N ILE A 403 -18.21 -17.32 -16.06
CA ILE A 403 -18.04 -16.52 -14.84
C ILE A 403 -18.55 -17.25 -13.58
N PHE A 404 -19.47 -18.19 -13.76
CA PHE A 404 -19.99 -19.03 -12.69
C PHE A 404 -19.28 -20.39 -12.61
N ALA A 405 -18.31 -20.63 -13.50
CA ALA A 405 -17.52 -21.85 -13.42
C ALA A 405 -16.79 -21.93 -12.08
N GLY A 406 -16.89 -23.06 -11.42
CA GLY A 406 -16.31 -23.27 -10.10
C GLY A 406 -17.15 -22.76 -8.91
N LEU A 407 -18.27 -22.05 -9.15
CA LEU A 407 -19.19 -21.70 -8.08
C LEU A 407 -20.20 -22.83 -7.82
N THR A 408 -20.43 -23.13 -6.55
CA THR A 408 -21.53 -24.01 -6.13
C THR A 408 -22.88 -23.36 -6.41
N ALA A 409 -23.94 -24.17 -6.54
CA ALA A 409 -25.31 -23.66 -6.69
C ALA A 409 -25.70 -22.76 -5.49
N GLN A 410 -25.31 -23.14 -4.28
CA GLN A 410 -25.50 -22.35 -3.08
C GLN A 410 -24.83 -20.97 -3.18
N ARG A 411 -23.56 -20.93 -3.58
CA ARG A 411 -22.82 -19.65 -3.70
C ARG A 411 -23.43 -18.74 -4.75
N ARG A 412 -23.92 -19.30 -5.86
CA ARG A 412 -24.67 -18.52 -6.85
C ARG A 412 -25.98 -17.96 -6.27
N ALA A 413 -26.71 -18.77 -5.52
CA ALA A 413 -27.94 -18.32 -4.86
C ALA A 413 -27.70 -17.20 -3.83
N GLU A 414 -26.54 -17.18 -3.19
CA GLU A 414 -26.13 -16.10 -2.27
C GLU A 414 -25.77 -14.80 -3.00
N LEU A 415 -25.07 -14.88 -4.14
CA LEU A 415 -24.55 -13.69 -4.83
C LEU A 415 -25.59 -13.02 -5.73
N MET A 416 -26.56 -13.76 -6.29
CA MET A 416 -27.53 -13.21 -7.22
C MET A 416 -28.46 -12.15 -6.60
N PRO A 417 -29.00 -12.34 -5.38
CA PRO A 417 -29.78 -11.30 -4.72
C PRO A 417 -28.94 -10.02 -4.47
N LEU A 418 -27.65 -10.15 -4.12
CA LEU A 418 -26.77 -9.00 -3.92
C LEU A 418 -26.57 -8.22 -5.22
N ALA A 419 -26.36 -8.91 -6.34
CA ALA A 419 -26.28 -8.28 -7.66
C ALA A 419 -27.60 -7.60 -8.05
N ALA A 420 -28.74 -8.17 -7.68
CA ALA A 420 -30.05 -7.58 -7.93
C ALA A 420 -30.28 -6.31 -7.08
N VAL A 421 -29.86 -6.32 -5.81
CA VAL A 421 -29.92 -5.16 -4.93
C VAL A 421 -29.02 -4.04 -5.47
N LEU A 422 -27.77 -4.34 -5.81
CA LEU A 422 -26.84 -3.33 -6.37
C LEU A 422 -27.39 -2.74 -7.68
N ARG A 423 -27.93 -3.58 -8.55
CA ARG A 423 -28.55 -3.18 -9.80
C ARG A 423 -29.72 -2.24 -9.58
N LEU A 424 -30.55 -2.51 -8.58
CA LEU A 424 -31.68 -1.64 -8.24
C LEU A 424 -31.21 -0.31 -7.67
N ALA A 425 -30.25 -0.31 -6.77
CA ALA A 425 -29.66 0.89 -6.21
C ALA A 425 -29.02 1.77 -7.29
N ASN A 426 -28.26 1.17 -8.21
CA ASN A 426 -27.65 1.88 -9.34
C ASN A 426 -28.71 2.47 -10.30
N ALA A 427 -29.84 1.76 -10.54
CA ALA A 427 -30.91 2.26 -11.38
C ALA A 427 -31.67 3.45 -10.75
N LEU A 428 -31.65 3.60 -9.43
CA LEU A 428 -32.22 4.74 -8.73
C LEU A 428 -31.41 6.04 -8.89
N ASP A 429 -30.16 5.97 -9.33
CA ASP A 429 -29.33 7.12 -9.65
C ASP A 429 -28.71 7.00 -11.06
N ASP A 430 -29.44 6.42 -12.02
CA ASP A 430 -28.96 6.20 -13.40
C ASP A 430 -28.59 7.51 -14.13
N ALA A 431 -29.27 8.61 -13.78
CA ALA A 431 -28.99 9.94 -14.31
C ALA A 431 -27.82 10.66 -13.60
N HIS A 432 -27.25 10.11 -12.53
CA HIS A 432 -26.22 10.73 -11.68
C HIS A 432 -26.62 12.12 -11.13
N ASP A 433 -27.91 12.34 -10.89
CA ASP A 433 -28.46 13.59 -10.40
C ASP A 433 -28.74 13.61 -8.89
N GLN A 434 -28.49 12.48 -8.20
CA GLN A 434 -28.68 12.29 -6.77
C GLN A 434 -30.07 12.62 -6.27
N ARG A 435 -31.08 12.52 -7.15
CA ARG A 435 -32.46 12.90 -6.87
C ARG A 435 -33.06 12.05 -5.76
N ILE A 436 -32.74 10.75 -5.71
CA ILE A 436 -33.20 9.85 -4.66
C ILE A 436 -32.20 9.86 -3.50
N ALA A 437 -32.55 10.52 -2.40
CA ALA A 437 -31.65 10.69 -1.26
C ALA A 437 -31.55 9.47 -0.33
N SER A 438 -32.63 8.70 -0.16
CA SER A 438 -32.69 7.50 0.70
C SER A 438 -33.90 6.65 0.37
N VAL A 439 -33.89 5.40 0.81
CA VAL A 439 -35.03 4.49 0.66
C VAL A 439 -35.37 3.79 1.98
N VAL A 440 -36.66 3.46 2.12
CA VAL A 440 -37.15 2.60 3.21
C VAL A 440 -37.94 1.46 2.59
N VAL A 441 -37.67 0.25 3.04
CA VAL A 441 -38.30 -0.98 2.54
C VAL A 441 -39.29 -1.48 3.58
N GLU A 442 -40.54 -1.69 3.18
CA GLU A 442 -41.61 -2.27 4.01
C GLU A 442 -42.38 -3.33 3.23
N ARG A 443 -42.67 -4.44 3.86
CA ARG A 443 -43.55 -5.46 3.28
C ARG A 443 -44.97 -5.30 3.84
N ARG A 444 -45.93 -5.13 2.93
CA ARG A 444 -47.37 -5.14 3.28
C ARG A 444 -48.04 -6.21 2.48
N ASP A 445 -48.62 -7.18 3.17
CA ASP A 445 -49.25 -8.35 2.59
C ASP A 445 -48.27 -9.15 1.71
N LYS A 446 -48.50 -9.18 0.41
CA LYS A 446 -47.68 -9.90 -0.58
C LYS A 446 -46.82 -8.98 -1.44
N VAL A 447 -46.73 -7.67 -1.14
CA VAL A 447 -46.03 -6.68 -1.93
C VAL A 447 -44.94 -6.01 -1.09
N LEU A 448 -43.73 -5.95 -1.60
CA LEU A 448 -42.66 -5.17 -1.03
C LEU A 448 -42.76 -3.74 -1.55
N THR A 449 -42.87 -2.77 -0.67
CA THR A 449 -42.91 -1.35 -1.05
C THR A 449 -41.59 -0.69 -0.68
N ILE A 450 -40.95 -0.08 -1.68
CA ILE A 450 -39.77 0.75 -1.50
C ILE A 450 -40.22 2.23 -1.54
N PHE A 451 -40.12 2.87 -0.39
CA PHE A 451 -40.43 4.31 -0.26
C PHE A 451 -39.13 5.08 -0.53
N ALA A 452 -39.15 5.90 -1.59
CA ALA A 452 -37.95 6.66 -2.01
C ALA A 452 -38.12 8.15 -1.72
N ARG A 453 -37.19 8.73 -0.96
CA ARG A 453 -37.15 10.16 -0.68
C ARG A 453 -36.59 10.88 -1.91
N GLY A 454 -37.36 11.81 -2.49
CA GLY A 454 -37.03 12.49 -3.73
C GLY A 454 -37.79 11.97 -4.93
N LEU A 455 -38.58 10.91 -4.78
CA LEU A 455 -39.53 10.48 -5.80
C LEU A 455 -40.78 11.40 -5.75
N THR A 456 -41.10 12.10 -6.88
CA THR A 456 -42.14 13.11 -6.92
C THR A 456 -43.49 12.62 -7.47
N SER A 457 -43.51 11.50 -8.20
CA SER A 457 -44.75 10.88 -8.69
C SER A 457 -44.60 9.36 -8.85
N SER A 458 -45.75 8.67 -8.90
CA SER A 458 -45.79 7.23 -9.18
C SER A 458 -45.47 6.87 -10.64
N VAL A 459 -45.57 7.86 -11.55
CA VAL A 459 -45.14 7.71 -12.93
C VAL A 459 -43.67 8.12 -12.99
N SER A 460 -42.80 7.09 -12.85
CA SER A 460 -41.36 7.27 -12.76
C SER A 460 -40.73 7.74 -14.06
N PRO A 461 -39.90 8.80 -14.04
CA PRO A 461 -39.00 9.11 -15.16
C PRO A 461 -37.88 8.06 -15.31
N PHE A 462 -37.77 7.09 -14.38
CA PHE A 462 -36.72 6.08 -14.35
C PHE A 462 -36.89 4.93 -15.35
N GLY A 463 -38.00 4.94 -16.11
CA GLY A 463 -38.20 4.16 -17.32
C GLY A 463 -37.85 2.65 -17.23
N GLU A 464 -37.35 2.18 -18.35
CA GLU A 464 -37.12 0.76 -18.62
C GLU A 464 -36.02 0.15 -17.72
N GLN A 465 -35.03 0.92 -17.30
CA GLN A 465 -33.91 0.41 -16.50
C GLN A 465 -34.34 0.03 -15.07
N LEU A 466 -35.14 0.88 -14.44
CA LEU A 466 -35.69 0.57 -13.11
C LEU A 466 -36.63 -0.65 -13.16
N ALA A 467 -37.46 -0.76 -14.22
CA ALA A 467 -38.34 -1.90 -14.42
C ALA A 467 -37.54 -3.21 -14.57
N ARG A 468 -36.48 -3.19 -15.37
CA ARG A 468 -35.57 -4.35 -15.54
C ARG A 468 -34.83 -4.69 -14.25
N ALA A 469 -34.34 -3.69 -13.50
CA ALA A 469 -33.65 -3.91 -12.22
C ALA A 469 -34.61 -4.50 -11.16
N ARG A 470 -35.82 -3.97 -11.06
CA ARG A 470 -36.88 -4.47 -10.19
C ARG A 470 -37.21 -5.93 -10.47
N TYR A 471 -37.42 -6.30 -11.74
CA TYR A 471 -37.77 -7.66 -12.15
C TYR A 471 -36.76 -8.71 -11.66
N LEU A 472 -35.44 -8.38 -11.70
CA LEU A 472 -34.44 -9.32 -11.20
C LEU A 472 -34.57 -9.55 -9.69
N LEU A 473 -34.75 -8.48 -8.90
CA LEU A 473 -34.90 -8.59 -7.46
C LEU A 473 -36.18 -9.34 -7.10
N GLU A 474 -37.30 -9.05 -7.76
CA GLU A 474 -38.57 -9.78 -7.61
C GLU A 474 -38.41 -11.28 -7.86
N THR A 475 -37.62 -11.64 -8.89
CA THR A 475 -37.32 -13.06 -9.20
C THR A 475 -36.51 -13.72 -8.08
N CYS A 476 -35.53 -13.01 -7.52
CA CYS A 476 -34.71 -13.54 -6.43
C CYS A 476 -35.49 -13.72 -5.12
N ILE A 477 -36.30 -12.73 -4.73
CA ILE A 477 -37.06 -12.75 -3.46
C ILE A 477 -38.45 -13.31 -3.58
N LYS A 478 -38.92 -13.66 -4.79
CA LYS A 478 -40.26 -14.17 -5.11
C LYS A 478 -41.41 -13.29 -4.54
N THR A 479 -41.20 -12.00 -4.56
CA THR A 479 -42.12 -10.99 -4.04
C THR A 479 -42.17 -9.78 -4.99
N PRO A 480 -43.37 -9.32 -5.44
CA PRO A 480 -43.49 -8.14 -6.28
C PRO A 480 -43.07 -6.89 -5.53
N ILE A 481 -42.47 -5.93 -6.25
CA ILE A 481 -41.94 -4.69 -5.68
C ILE A 481 -42.74 -3.49 -6.25
N ALA A 482 -43.15 -2.59 -5.37
CA ALA A 482 -43.72 -1.30 -5.73
C ALA A 482 -42.86 -0.14 -5.25
N PHE A 483 -42.82 0.96 -6.00
CA PHE A 483 -42.15 2.20 -5.59
C PHE A 483 -43.21 3.26 -5.21
N LYS A 484 -42.98 3.96 -4.10
CA LYS A 484 -43.84 5.07 -3.64
C LYS A 484 -42.98 6.22 -3.14
N PRO A 485 -43.48 7.47 -3.28
CA PRO A 485 -42.87 8.62 -2.62
C PRO A 485 -42.83 8.44 -1.11
N PHE A 486 -41.71 8.88 -0.50
CA PHE A 486 -41.54 8.87 0.95
C PHE A 486 -42.41 9.98 1.57
N LEU A 487 -43.39 9.62 2.38
CA LEU A 487 -44.23 10.55 3.11
C LEU A 487 -43.69 10.74 4.55
N PRO A 488 -43.86 11.94 5.16
CA PRO A 488 -43.31 12.25 6.50
C PRO A 488 -43.74 11.30 7.65
N ARG A 489 -44.75 10.47 7.42
CA ARG A 489 -45.25 9.48 8.38
C ARG A 489 -44.35 8.20 8.51
N HIS A 490 -43.38 8.02 7.62
CA HIS A 490 -42.45 6.87 7.68
C HIS A 490 -41.28 7.26 8.56
N ARG A 491 -41.17 6.66 9.77
CA ARG A 491 -40.01 6.85 10.64
C ARG A 491 -38.81 6.11 10.05
N LEU A 492 -37.71 6.85 9.85
CA LEU A 492 -36.40 6.21 9.67
C LEU A 492 -36.09 5.38 10.91
N PRO A 493 -35.57 4.14 10.79
CA PRO A 493 -35.05 3.42 11.93
C PRO A 493 -34.01 4.30 12.65
N ALA A 494 -34.15 4.44 13.97
CA ALA A 494 -33.19 5.18 14.78
C ALA A 494 -31.82 4.56 14.54
N LYS A 495 -30.81 5.37 14.27
CA LYS A 495 -29.42 4.93 14.35
C LYS A 495 -29.19 4.45 15.80
N ASP A 496 -28.90 3.19 15.95
CA ASP A 496 -28.52 2.62 17.23
C ASP A 496 -27.22 3.28 17.69
N THR A 497 -27.37 4.37 18.46
CA THR A 497 -26.29 5.03 19.19
C THR A 497 -26.27 4.43 20.59
N SER A 498 -26.06 3.12 20.70
CA SER A 498 -25.70 2.54 21.99
C SER A 498 -24.22 2.81 22.24
N PRO A 499 -23.85 3.54 23.29
CA PRO A 499 -22.45 3.61 23.69
C PRO A 499 -22.07 2.24 24.23
N THR A 500 -21.10 1.61 23.61
CA THR A 500 -20.39 0.47 24.20
C THR A 500 -19.61 0.98 25.40
N GLU A 501 -20.05 0.53 26.59
CA GLU A 501 -19.22 0.56 27.81
C GLU A 501 -17.96 -0.34 27.68
#